data_fd5a4e596c3eab6d4c2cb599a0981128
#
_entry.id   fd5a4e596c3eab6d4c2cb599a0981128
#
_cell.length_a   1.000
_cell.length_b   1.000
_cell.length_c   1.000
_cell.angle_alpha   90.00
_cell.angle_beta   90.00
_cell.angle_gamma   90.00
#
_symmetry.space_group_name_H-M   'P 1'
#
loop_
_entity.id
_entity.type
_entity.pdbx_description
1 polymer ?
#
loop_
_entity_poly.entity_id
_entity_poly.type
_entity_poly.pdbx_seq_one_letter_code
_entity_poly.pdbx_strand_id
1 'polypeptide(L)'
;PQAELPGTFPSRGRLNITIILPEERNIMSSKREEEKNYEYPDQRIVDVHMEKEVKTSFIQYAMSVIISRALPDVRDGMKPGQRRILYAMYEDHLTHDNEFRKSAMTVGAVLGHYHPHGDSAVYGTMVRMAQDFSYRYPLIEGKGNFGSVDGDPAAAYRYTEARLARLSDEMMRDLEKNVVKMDRNFDNTREEPSVLPSRFPNFLVNGAVGIAVGMATNVPPHNLGEVV
;
A
#
# COMPACT_ATOMS: atom_id res chain seq x y z
N PRO A 1 16.88 -26.89 42.18
CA PRO A 1 17.14 -25.49 42.11
C PRO A 1 16.33 -24.87 40.95
N GLN A 2 15.28 -24.20 41.37
CA GLN A 2 14.40 -23.46 40.47
C GLN A 2 15.11 -22.15 40.16
N ALA A 3 15.26 -21.82 38.88
CA ALA A 3 15.71 -20.50 38.43
C ALA A 3 14.53 -19.55 38.50
N GLU A 4 14.60 -18.54 39.33
CA GLU A 4 13.71 -17.42 39.40
C GLU A 4 13.89 -16.57 38.15
N LEU A 5 12.78 -16.24 37.48
CA LEU A 5 12.71 -15.25 36.42
C LEU A 5 12.74 -13.84 37.03
N PRO A 6 13.67 -12.97 36.66
CA PRO A 6 13.65 -11.58 37.08
C PRO A 6 12.74 -10.75 36.19
N GLY A 7 11.85 -9.98 36.78
CA GLY A 7 11.25 -8.88 36.07
C GLY A 7 9.83 -8.54 36.38
N THR A 8 9.62 -8.06 37.59
CA THR A 8 8.50 -7.16 37.87
C THR A 8 8.71 -5.86 37.09
N PHE A 9 7.80 -5.60 36.14
CA PHE A 9 7.72 -4.32 35.46
C PHE A 9 7.45 -3.20 36.48
N PRO A 10 8.18 -2.11 36.46
CA PRO A 10 7.90 -0.98 37.33
C PRO A 10 6.56 -0.36 36.96
N SER A 11 5.74 -0.23 37.99
CA SER A 11 4.43 0.38 37.94
C SER A 11 4.50 1.84 37.50
N ARG A 12 3.75 2.17 36.44
CA ARG A 12 3.26 3.51 36.09
C ARG A 12 4.29 4.62 35.98
N GLY A 13 5.06 4.60 34.91
CA GLY A 13 5.79 5.77 34.45
C GLY A 13 4.85 6.67 33.62
N ARG A 14 4.67 7.93 34.03
CA ARG A 14 4.10 8.96 33.16
C ARG A 14 5.18 9.32 32.14
N LEU A 15 4.92 9.02 30.87
CA LEU A 15 5.71 9.58 29.77
C LEU A 15 5.03 10.88 29.34
N ASN A 16 5.75 11.98 29.42
CA ASN A 16 5.29 13.25 28.86
C ASN A 16 5.63 13.26 27.37
N ILE A 17 4.61 13.20 26.56
CA ILE A 17 4.72 13.31 25.10
C ILE A 17 4.33 14.73 24.73
N THR A 18 5.24 15.48 24.12
CA THR A 18 4.98 16.81 23.58
C THR A 18 4.38 16.67 22.18
N ILE A 19 3.10 16.99 22.02
CA ILE A 19 2.42 17.03 20.73
C ILE A 19 2.28 18.51 20.34
N ILE A 20 2.81 18.89 19.19
CA ILE A 20 2.67 20.24 18.63
C ILE A 20 1.39 20.26 17.82
N LEU A 21 0.39 21.02 18.28
CA LEU A 21 -0.87 21.25 17.55
C LEU A 21 -0.89 22.70 17.02
N PRO A 22 -1.42 22.93 15.81
CA PRO A 22 -1.68 24.30 15.34
C PRO A 22 -2.82 24.95 16.13
N GLU A 23 -2.74 26.26 16.26
CA GLU A 23 -3.49 27.15 17.14
C GLU A 23 -5.01 26.92 17.21
N GLU A 24 -5.54 26.77 18.44
CA GLU A 24 -6.82 27.32 18.86
C GLU A 24 -6.64 28.14 20.16
N ARG A 25 -7.06 29.37 20.11
CA ARG A 25 -6.87 30.36 21.19
C ARG A 25 -7.83 30.15 22.34
N ASN A 26 -7.29 30.32 23.53
CA ASN A 26 -7.88 30.68 24.82
C ASN A 26 -8.74 29.65 25.58
N ILE A 27 -8.27 29.28 26.77
CA ILE A 27 -8.82 29.75 28.07
C ILE A 27 -8.19 28.97 29.24
N MET A 28 -7.77 29.75 30.23
CA MET A 28 -7.42 29.46 31.63
C MET A 28 -6.12 28.69 31.93
N SER A 29 -5.13 29.50 32.18
CA SER A 29 -3.99 29.18 33.03
C SER A 29 -4.38 29.19 34.51
N SER A 30 -3.96 28.21 35.26
CA SER A 30 -3.58 28.41 36.64
C SER A 30 -2.56 27.37 37.10
N LYS A 31 -1.40 27.90 37.46
CA LYS A 31 -0.38 27.30 38.32
C LYS A 31 0.36 26.06 37.81
N ARG A 32 1.36 26.30 37.02
CA ARG A 32 2.72 25.74 37.16
C ARG A 32 3.70 26.72 36.48
N GLU A 33 3.96 27.82 37.14
CA GLU A 33 5.16 28.59 36.90
C GLU A 33 6.27 27.85 37.64
N GLU A 34 7.16 27.29 36.86
CA GLU A 34 8.60 27.26 37.07
C GLU A 34 9.20 26.31 36.03
N GLU A 35 10.13 26.85 35.33
CA GLU A 35 10.97 26.29 34.29
C GLU A 35 10.39 26.42 32.88
N LYS A 36 11.02 27.39 32.05
CA LYS A 36 11.63 26.71 30.97
C LYS A 36 11.95 27.62 29.82
N ASN A 37 13.19 27.70 29.50
CA ASN A 37 13.65 28.08 28.17
C ASN A 37 13.01 27.15 27.15
N TYR A 38 11.87 27.52 26.59
CA TYR A 38 11.30 26.86 25.44
C TYR A 38 11.83 27.52 24.19
N GLU A 39 12.35 26.68 23.29
CA GLU A 39 12.80 27.08 21.97
C GLU A 39 11.64 27.63 21.14
N TYR A 40 10.37 27.37 21.56
CA TYR A 40 9.13 27.79 20.90
C TYR A 40 8.17 28.40 21.94
N PRO A 41 8.01 29.74 21.97
CA PRO A 41 7.18 30.42 22.97
C PRO A 41 5.69 30.12 22.93
N ASP A 42 5.19 29.59 21.78
CA ASP A 42 3.78 29.28 21.57
C ASP A 42 3.44 27.78 21.76
N GLN A 43 4.35 27.00 22.35
CA GLN A 43 4.10 25.59 22.61
C GLN A 43 3.03 25.40 23.69
N ARG A 44 2.05 24.54 23.37
CA ARG A 44 1.09 24.02 24.33
C ARG A 44 1.46 22.58 24.69
N ILE A 45 1.87 22.37 25.94
CA ILE A 45 2.10 21.03 26.48
C ILE A 45 0.76 20.48 26.95
N VAL A 46 0.40 19.30 26.44
CA VAL A 46 -0.82 18.60 26.84
C VAL A 46 -0.41 17.26 27.46
N ASP A 47 -0.91 17.00 28.67
CA ASP A 47 -0.70 15.71 29.33
C ASP A 47 -1.55 14.63 28.64
N VAL A 48 -0.89 13.64 28.08
CA VAL A 48 -1.55 12.52 27.41
C VAL A 48 -1.25 11.20 28.12
N HIS A 49 -2.28 10.43 28.36
CA HIS A 49 -2.11 9.07 28.89
C HIS A 49 -1.53 8.17 27.80
N MET A 50 -0.31 7.70 27.98
CA MET A 50 0.42 6.86 27.03
C MET A 50 -0.38 5.64 26.59
N GLU A 51 -1.04 4.93 27.52
CA GLU A 51 -1.84 3.75 27.21
C GLU A 51 -2.97 4.06 26.23
N LYS A 52 -3.68 5.18 26.45
CA LYS A 52 -4.77 5.61 25.59
C LYS A 52 -4.27 5.99 24.20
N GLU A 53 -3.18 6.73 24.14
CA GLU A 53 -2.59 7.19 22.88
C GLU A 53 -2.07 6.01 22.05
N VAL A 54 -1.29 5.12 22.66
CA VAL A 54 -0.78 3.93 22.00
C VAL A 54 -1.92 3.05 21.48
N LYS A 55 -2.98 2.84 22.28
CA LYS A 55 -4.14 2.05 21.86
C LYS A 55 -4.85 2.68 20.65
N THR A 56 -5.09 3.99 20.69
CA THR A 56 -5.77 4.70 19.60
C THR A 56 -4.93 4.68 18.33
N SER A 57 -3.66 5.04 18.42
CA SER A 57 -2.75 5.07 17.28
C SER A 57 -2.51 3.68 16.68
N PHE A 58 -2.43 2.63 17.53
CA PHE A 58 -2.29 1.26 17.06
C PHE A 58 -3.53 0.78 16.30
N ILE A 59 -4.73 1.10 16.79
CA ILE A 59 -5.98 0.75 16.08
C ILE A 59 -6.04 1.48 14.73
N GLN A 60 -5.72 2.77 14.68
CA GLN A 60 -5.69 3.55 13.44
C GLN A 60 -4.68 2.96 12.44
N TYR A 61 -3.48 2.63 12.90
CA TYR A 61 -2.47 1.97 12.07
C TYR A 61 -2.94 0.62 11.56
N ALA A 62 -3.49 -0.24 12.44
CA ALA A 62 -4.00 -1.56 12.07
C ALA A 62 -5.10 -1.47 11.01
N MET A 63 -6.07 -0.57 11.20
CA MET A 63 -7.15 -0.33 10.23
C MET A 63 -6.62 0.16 8.88
N SER A 64 -5.66 1.09 8.88
CA SER A 64 -5.01 1.55 7.66
C SER A 64 -4.30 0.42 6.92
N VAL A 65 -3.55 -0.44 7.62
CA VAL A 65 -2.87 -1.59 7.00
C VAL A 65 -3.87 -2.59 6.43
N ILE A 66 -4.94 -2.88 7.13
CA ILE A 66 -5.96 -3.84 6.69
C ILE A 66 -6.66 -3.32 5.43
N ILE A 67 -7.21 -2.09 5.48
CA ILE A 67 -8.08 -1.56 4.41
C ILE A 67 -7.27 -1.11 3.20
N SER A 68 -6.14 -0.42 3.43
CA SER A 68 -5.45 0.32 2.37
C SER A 68 -4.16 -0.33 1.85
N ARG A 69 -3.79 -1.52 2.36
CA ARG A 69 -2.52 -2.14 1.98
C ARG A 69 -2.57 -3.65 1.78
N ALA A 70 -3.09 -4.40 2.76
CA ALA A 70 -2.84 -5.83 2.84
C ALA A 70 -3.89 -6.69 2.16
N LEU A 71 -5.16 -6.29 2.22
CA LEU A 71 -6.25 -7.08 1.67
C LEU A 71 -6.57 -6.67 0.24
N PRO A 72 -6.77 -7.65 -0.66
CA PRO A 72 -7.29 -7.38 -2.01
C PRO A 72 -8.80 -7.14 -1.95
N ASP A 73 -9.30 -6.34 -2.89
CA ASP A 73 -10.74 -6.24 -3.15
C ASP A 73 -11.23 -7.52 -3.85
N VAL A 74 -12.33 -8.09 -3.41
CA VAL A 74 -12.87 -9.33 -3.96
C VAL A 74 -13.33 -9.19 -5.41
N ARG A 75 -13.70 -7.99 -5.83
CA ARG A 75 -14.25 -7.70 -7.17
C ARG A 75 -13.20 -7.76 -8.27
N ASP A 76 -12.00 -7.25 -8.01
CA ASP A 76 -10.88 -7.21 -8.98
C ASP A 76 -9.66 -8.04 -8.55
N GLY A 77 -9.65 -8.54 -7.31
CA GLY A 77 -8.53 -9.31 -6.76
C GLY A 77 -7.26 -8.51 -6.52
N MET A 78 -7.35 -7.17 -6.55
CA MET A 78 -6.19 -6.29 -6.47
C MET A 78 -6.06 -5.62 -5.11
N LYS A 79 -4.82 -5.56 -4.62
CA LYS A 79 -4.44 -4.63 -3.56
C LYS A 79 -4.34 -3.21 -4.15
N PRO A 80 -4.52 -2.15 -3.33
CA PRO A 80 -4.46 -0.78 -3.84
C PRO A 80 -3.20 -0.45 -4.65
N GLY A 81 -2.02 -0.87 -4.19
CA GLY A 81 -0.78 -0.64 -4.92
C GLY A 81 -0.71 -1.36 -6.28
N GLN A 82 -1.24 -2.57 -6.37
CA GLN A 82 -1.31 -3.33 -7.63
C GLN A 82 -2.25 -2.65 -8.63
N ARG A 83 -3.43 -2.25 -8.17
CA ARG A 83 -4.43 -1.54 -8.97
C ARG A 83 -3.88 -0.25 -9.55
N ARG A 84 -3.17 0.55 -8.75
CA ARG A 84 -2.54 1.80 -9.16
C ARG A 84 -1.45 1.60 -10.21
N ILE A 85 -0.66 0.52 -10.11
CA ILE A 85 0.35 0.19 -11.12
C ILE A 85 -0.31 -0.14 -12.46
N LEU A 86 -1.32 -1.03 -12.46
CA LEU A 86 -2.02 -1.39 -13.70
C LEU A 86 -2.75 -0.19 -14.31
N TYR A 87 -3.37 0.64 -13.48
CA TYR A 87 -4.06 1.85 -13.94
C TYR A 87 -3.10 2.88 -14.54
N ALA A 88 -1.95 3.14 -13.90
CA ALA A 88 -0.94 4.02 -14.46
C ALA A 88 -0.39 3.52 -15.80
N MET A 89 -0.16 2.21 -15.92
CA MET A 89 0.26 1.61 -17.19
C MET A 89 -0.81 1.76 -18.28
N TYR A 90 -2.09 1.65 -17.92
CA TYR A 90 -3.21 1.84 -18.84
C TYR A 90 -3.31 3.30 -19.30
N GLU A 91 -3.22 4.29 -18.41
CA GLU A 91 -3.20 5.71 -18.78
C GLU A 91 -2.02 6.08 -19.68
N ASP A 92 -0.87 5.45 -19.47
CA ASP A 92 0.32 5.62 -20.30
C ASP A 92 0.25 4.83 -21.63
N HIS A 93 -0.88 4.21 -21.92
CA HIS A 93 -1.12 3.38 -23.11
C HIS A 93 -0.08 2.25 -23.29
N LEU A 94 0.35 1.64 -22.18
CA LEU A 94 1.26 0.50 -22.20
C LEU A 94 0.52 -0.84 -22.33
N THR A 95 -0.39 -0.92 -23.29
CA THR A 95 -1.19 -2.12 -23.57
C THR A 95 -0.36 -3.22 -24.22
N HIS A 96 -0.88 -4.45 -24.26
CA HIS A 96 -0.16 -5.62 -24.77
C HIS A 96 0.25 -5.54 -26.25
N ASP A 97 -0.41 -4.73 -27.04
CA ASP A 97 -0.17 -4.48 -28.46
C ASP A 97 0.84 -3.36 -28.73
N ASN A 98 1.19 -2.57 -27.70
CA ASN A 98 2.17 -1.51 -27.81
C ASN A 98 3.58 -1.97 -27.45
N GLU A 99 4.57 -1.14 -27.72
CA GLU A 99 5.96 -1.43 -27.42
C GLU A 99 6.23 -1.41 -25.91
N PHE A 100 7.22 -2.21 -25.49
CA PHE A 100 7.73 -2.17 -24.12
C PHE A 100 8.34 -0.80 -23.80
N ARG A 101 8.10 -0.31 -22.60
CA ARG A 101 8.74 0.90 -22.07
C ARG A 101 9.52 0.60 -20.79
N LYS A 102 10.48 1.46 -20.49
CA LYS A 102 11.29 1.34 -19.27
C LYS A 102 10.43 1.28 -18.03
N SER A 103 10.65 0.30 -17.17
CA SER A 103 9.94 0.16 -15.90
C SER A 103 10.06 1.40 -15.01
N ALA A 104 11.16 2.16 -15.15
CA ALA A 104 11.38 3.42 -14.47
C ALA A 104 10.29 4.47 -14.75
N MET A 105 9.72 4.48 -15.96
CA MET A 105 8.64 5.41 -16.31
C MET A 105 7.37 5.08 -15.53
N THR A 106 6.96 3.82 -15.54
CA THR A 106 5.80 3.36 -14.77
C THR A 106 5.97 3.60 -13.28
N VAL A 107 7.13 3.24 -12.71
CA VAL A 107 7.42 3.49 -11.29
C VAL A 107 7.32 4.98 -10.96
N GLY A 108 7.90 5.85 -11.80
CA GLY A 108 7.82 7.30 -11.64
C GLY A 108 6.40 7.85 -11.71
N ALA A 109 5.60 7.38 -12.67
CA ALA A 109 4.20 7.78 -12.82
C ALA A 109 3.36 7.37 -11.60
N VAL A 110 3.53 6.14 -11.12
CA VAL A 110 2.82 5.63 -9.93
C VAL A 110 3.17 6.44 -8.69
N LEU A 111 4.45 6.71 -8.46
CA LEU A 111 4.91 7.49 -7.30
C LEU A 111 4.42 8.94 -7.36
N GLY A 112 4.50 9.55 -8.53
CA GLY A 112 4.12 10.95 -8.70
C GLY A 112 2.63 11.20 -8.66
N HIS A 113 1.81 10.23 -9.07
CA HIS A 113 0.38 10.46 -9.26
C HIS A 113 -0.53 9.72 -8.30
N TYR A 114 -0.17 8.50 -7.85
CA TYR A 114 -1.12 7.62 -7.17
C TYR A 114 -0.65 7.04 -5.84
N HIS A 115 0.66 6.79 -5.69
CA HIS A 115 1.15 6.00 -4.56
C HIS A 115 2.45 6.56 -3.98
N PRO A 116 2.40 7.58 -3.10
CA PRO A 116 3.57 8.26 -2.55
C PRO A 116 4.29 7.39 -1.50
N HIS A 117 4.84 6.25 -1.93
CA HIS A 117 5.59 5.30 -1.12
C HIS A 117 6.96 5.05 -1.74
N GLY A 118 7.76 4.15 -1.16
CA GLY A 118 9.10 3.84 -1.70
C GLY A 118 9.05 3.21 -3.10
N ASP A 119 9.95 3.64 -3.99
CA ASP A 119 10.12 3.11 -5.35
C ASP A 119 10.35 1.60 -5.39
N SER A 120 11.12 1.08 -4.44
CA SER A 120 11.40 -0.34 -4.30
C SER A 120 10.12 -1.17 -4.04
N ALA A 121 9.16 -0.63 -3.28
CA ALA A 121 7.89 -1.30 -3.01
C ALA A 121 7.01 -1.36 -4.27
N VAL A 122 6.94 -0.25 -5.02
CA VAL A 122 6.20 -0.16 -6.28
C VAL A 122 6.82 -1.10 -7.32
N TYR A 123 8.13 -1.03 -7.51
CA TYR A 123 8.84 -1.89 -8.46
C TYR A 123 8.75 -3.37 -8.08
N GLY A 124 8.94 -3.71 -6.81
CA GLY A 124 8.81 -5.09 -6.33
C GLY A 124 7.41 -5.66 -6.55
N THR A 125 6.36 -4.84 -6.42
CA THR A 125 4.99 -5.24 -6.75
C THR A 125 4.82 -5.47 -8.24
N MET A 126 5.33 -4.58 -9.07
CA MET A 126 5.32 -4.70 -10.54
C MET A 126 6.06 -5.96 -11.00
N VAL A 127 7.24 -6.23 -10.44
CA VAL A 127 8.03 -7.43 -10.72
C VAL A 127 7.23 -8.71 -10.42
N ARG A 128 6.57 -8.78 -9.27
CA ARG A 128 5.76 -9.96 -8.91
C ARG A 128 4.61 -10.21 -9.88
N MET A 129 3.96 -9.16 -10.38
CA MET A 129 2.88 -9.29 -11.36
C MET A 129 3.35 -9.74 -12.75
N ALA A 130 4.66 -9.64 -13.03
CA ALA A 130 5.28 -10.09 -14.27
C ALA A 130 5.93 -11.49 -14.18
N GLN A 131 6.06 -12.05 -12.96
CA GLN A 131 6.69 -13.36 -12.74
C GLN A 131 5.67 -14.49 -12.93
N ASP A 132 5.93 -15.42 -13.82
CA ASP A 132 5.10 -16.59 -14.10
C ASP A 132 5.12 -17.65 -12.98
N PHE A 133 6.12 -17.60 -12.10
CA PHE A 133 6.20 -18.43 -10.90
C PHE A 133 5.53 -17.77 -9.67
N SER A 134 5.22 -16.47 -9.73
CA SER A 134 4.50 -15.75 -8.68
C SER A 134 3.01 -15.60 -8.96
N TYR A 135 2.64 -15.44 -10.23
CA TYR A 135 1.28 -15.30 -10.71
C TYR A 135 0.95 -16.45 -11.68
N ARG A 136 -0.15 -17.15 -11.44
CA ARG A 136 -0.61 -18.19 -12.35
C ARG A 136 -0.92 -17.63 -13.74
N TYR A 137 -1.47 -16.41 -13.76
CA TYR A 137 -1.75 -15.65 -14.98
C TYR A 137 -1.15 -14.24 -14.81
N PRO A 138 0.08 -14.02 -15.27
CA PRO A 138 0.75 -12.74 -15.16
C PRO A 138 -0.08 -11.61 -15.78
N LEU A 139 -0.09 -10.46 -15.10
CA LEU A 139 -0.82 -9.27 -15.52
C LEU A 139 0.08 -8.25 -16.22
N ILE A 140 1.38 -8.43 -16.09
CA ILE A 140 2.41 -7.60 -16.71
C ILE A 140 3.33 -8.51 -17.52
N GLU A 141 3.71 -8.08 -18.71
CA GLU A 141 4.77 -8.67 -19.50
C GLU A 141 6.06 -7.89 -19.23
N GLY A 142 7.12 -8.60 -18.81
CA GLY A 142 8.42 -8.05 -18.54
C GLY A 142 9.44 -8.42 -19.61
N LYS A 143 10.34 -7.48 -19.93
CA LYS A 143 11.48 -7.70 -20.79
C LYS A 143 12.77 -7.34 -20.05
N GLY A 144 13.66 -8.32 -19.93
CA GLY A 144 14.86 -8.23 -19.11
C GLY A 144 14.84 -9.23 -17.95
N ASN A 145 15.65 -8.99 -16.94
CA ASN A 145 15.72 -9.86 -15.77
C ASN A 145 14.68 -9.42 -14.71
N PHE A 146 13.64 -10.20 -14.53
CA PHE A 146 12.61 -10.04 -13.51
C PHE A 146 12.78 -11.02 -12.32
N GLY A 147 13.98 -11.55 -12.12
CA GLY A 147 14.26 -12.52 -11.08
C GLY A 147 14.07 -13.97 -11.53
N SER A 148 14.34 -14.89 -10.65
CA SER A 148 14.21 -16.33 -10.89
C SER A 148 13.50 -17.03 -9.73
N VAL A 149 13.02 -18.25 -9.98
CA VAL A 149 12.44 -19.12 -8.96
C VAL A 149 13.48 -19.53 -7.90
N ASP A 150 14.76 -19.50 -8.25
CA ASP A 150 15.87 -19.83 -7.35
C ASP A 150 16.21 -18.69 -6.38
N GLY A 151 15.48 -17.56 -6.47
CA GLY A 151 15.61 -16.44 -5.55
C GLY A 151 16.53 -15.31 -6.03
N ASP A 152 16.98 -15.34 -7.28
CA ASP A 152 17.73 -14.22 -7.82
C ASP A 152 16.83 -12.97 -7.88
N PRO A 153 17.34 -11.80 -7.45
CA PRO A 153 16.57 -10.57 -7.50
C PRO A 153 16.39 -10.08 -8.94
N ALA A 154 15.33 -9.34 -9.19
CA ALA A 154 15.16 -8.63 -10.44
C ALA A 154 16.23 -7.56 -10.62
N ALA A 155 16.62 -7.29 -11.86
CA ALA A 155 17.48 -6.17 -12.19
C ALA A 155 16.82 -4.84 -11.81
N ALA A 156 17.60 -3.79 -11.57
CA ALA A 156 17.06 -2.47 -11.25
C ALA A 156 16.12 -1.98 -12.37
N TYR A 157 15.07 -1.26 -11.98
CA TYR A 157 13.98 -0.81 -12.88
C TYR A 157 14.45 0.05 -14.07
N ARG A 158 15.64 0.64 -14.01
CA ARG A 158 16.24 1.37 -15.13
C ARG A 158 16.71 0.46 -16.27
N TYR A 159 16.92 -0.82 -16.02
CA TYR A 159 17.37 -1.81 -17.02
C TYR A 159 16.23 -2.64 -17.60
N THR A 160 15.12 -2.77 -16.90
CA THR A 160 13.98 -3.57 -17.32
C THR A 160 12.97 -2.75 -18.10
N GLU A 161 12.19 -3.44 -18.93
CA GLU A 161 11.08 -2.87 -19.67
C GLU A 161 9.82 -3.69 -19.40
N ALA A 162 8.65 -3.05 -19.43
CA ALA A 162 7.39 -3.69 -19.15
C ALA A 162 6.25 -3.12 -19.98
N ARG A 163 5.18 -3.90 -20.12
CA ARG A 163 3.88 -3.51 -20.64
C ARG A 163 2.78 -4.38 -20.00
N LEU A 164 1.53 -4.01 -20.17
CA LEU A 164 0.41 -4.82 -19.71
C LEU A 164 0.35 -6.14 -20.50
N ALA A 165 0.01 -7.22 -19.82
CA ALA A 165 -0.30 -8.48 -20.47
C ALA A 165 -1.71 -8.42 -21.08
N ARG A 166 -1.97 -9.25 -22.08
CA ARG A 166 -3.27 -9.31 -22.76
C ARG A 166 -4.44 -9.54 -21.81
N LEU A 167 -4.25 -10.30 -20.75
CA LEU A 167 -5.29 -10.55 -19.75
C LEU A 167 -5.67 -9.29 -18.97
N SER A 168 -4.73 -8.36 -18.78
CA SER A 168 -4.98 -7.10 -18.08
C SER A 168 -5.93 -6.17 -18.83
N ASP A 169 -6.02 -6.30 -20.16
CA ASP A 169 -6.99 -5.54 -20.94
C ASP A 169 -8.43 -5.91 -20.56
N GLU A 170 -8.69 -7.17 -20.23
CA GLU A 170 -10.00 -7.60 -19.77
C GLU A 170 -10.36 -7.10 -18.36
N MET A 171 -9.36 -6.67 -17.59
CA MET A 171 -9.60 -6.00 -16.31
C MET A 171 -9.99 -4.53 -16.48
N MET A 172 -9.59 -3.89 -17.59
CA MET A 172 -9.72 -2.44 -17.78
C MET A 172 -10.67 -2.07 -18.92
N ARG A 173 -11.12 -3.03 -19.71
CA ARG A 173 -11.90 -2.83 -20.93
C ARG A 173 -13.14 -1.94 -20.78
N ASP A 174 -13.79 -1.99 -19.63
CA ASP A 174 -15.00 -1.21 -19.37
C ASP A 174 -14.76 0.03 -18.50
N LEU A 175 -13.50 0.39 -18.24
CA LEU A 175 -13.14 1.49 -17.35
C LEU A 175 -13.69 2.84 -17.82
N GLU A 176 -13.65 3.09 -19.13
CA GLU A 176 -14.16 4.32 -19.74
C GLU A 176 -15.69 4.41 -19.80
N LYS A 177 -16.39 3.31 -19.48
CA LYS A 177 -17.86 3.25 -19.53
C LYS A 177 -18.53 3.74 -18.24
N ASN A 178 -17.77 4.34 -17.33
CA ASN A 178 -18.27 4.86 -16.05
C ASN A 178 -19.02 3.81 -15.20
N VAL A 179 -18.51 2.57 -15.20
CA VAL A 179 -19.10 1.45 -14.46
C VAL A 179 -18.53 1.29 -13.05
N VAL A 180 -17.47 1.99 -12.74
CA VAL A 180 -16.81 1.98 -11.43
C VAL A 180 -16.68 3.39 -10.90
N LYS A 181 -16.67 3.50 -9.57
CA LYS A 181 -16.45 4.78 -8.89
C LYS A 181 -15.00 5.20 -9.06
N MET A 182 -14.79 6.46 -9.41
CA MET A 182 -13.49 7.11 -9.40
C MET A 182 -13.33 7.88 -8.08
N ASP A 183 -12.22 7.68 -7.42
CA ASP A 183 -11.85 8.37 -6.19
C ASP A 183 -10.70 9.35 -6.47
N ARG A 184 -10.59 10.43 -5.69
CA ARG A 184 -9.46 11.36 -5.80
C ARG A 184 -8.19 10.69 -5.29
N ASN A 185 -7.07 10.95 -5.99
CA ASN A 185 -5.75 10.54 -5.54
C ASN A 185 -5.31 11.31 -4.27
N PHE A 186 -4.12 10.99 -3.75
CA PHE A 186 -3.63 11.52 -2.46
C PHE A 186 -3.50 13.06 -2.41
N ASP A 187 -3.29 13.74 -3.53
CA ASP A 187 -3.13 15.19 -3.64
C ASP A 187 -4.34 15.91 -4.28
N ASN A 188 -5.41 15.19 -4.58
CA ASN A 188 -6.63 15.66 -5.24
C ASN A 188 -6.44 16.23 -6.64
N THR A 189 -5.31 15.96 -7.31
CA THR A 189 -5.03 16.46 -8.67
C THR A 189 -5.56 15.55 -9.77
N ARG A 190 -5.71 14.24 -9.47
CA ARG A 190 -6.17 13.22 -10.41
C ARG A 190 -7.24 12.32 -9.78
N GLU A 191 -7.82 11.49 -10.61
CA GLU A 191 -8.76 10.45 -10.21
C GLU A 191 -8.17 9.07 -10.46
N GLU A 192 -8.49 8.13 -9.59
CA GLU A 192 -8.11 6.73 -9.71
C GLU A 192 -9.33 5.83 -9.50
N PRO A 193 -9.42 4.67 -10.15
CA PRO A 193 -10.55 3.78 -9.95
C PRO A 193 -10.48 3.13 -8.56
N SER A 194 -11.60 3.16 -7.83
CA SER A 194 -11.72 2.47 -6.54
C SER A 194 -11.56 0.96 -6.69
N VAL A 195 -11.94 0.42 -7.84
CA VAL A 195 -11.84 -0.99 -8.24
C VAL A 195 -11.77 -1.08 -9.76
N LEU A 196 -11.08 -2.09 -10.30
CA LEU A 196 -11.07 -2.33 -11.74
C LEU A 196 -12.31 -3.14 -12.17
N PRO A 197 -12.91 -2.82 -13.34
CA PRO A 197 -14.09 -3.53 -13.84
C PRO A 197 -13.71 -4.89 -14.47
N SER A 198 -13.08 -5.76 -13.69
CA SER A 198 -12.56 -7.03 -14.15
C SER A 198 -13.67 -7.93 -14.73
N ARG A 199 -13.46 -8.44 -15.92
CA ARG A 199 -14.38 -9.37 -16.60
C ARG A 199 -14.15 -10.83 -16.26
N PHE A 200 -13.11 -11.14 -15.51
CA PHE A 200 -12.82 -12.47 -15.02
C PHE A 200 -12.54 -12.43 -13.51
N PRO A 201 -12.73 -13.53 -12.80
CA PRO A 201 -12.58 -13.58 -11.35
C PRO A 201 -11.10 -13.63 -10.93
N ASN A 202 -10.36 -12.55 -11.14
CA ASN A 202 -8.93 -12.47 -10.88
C ASN A 202 -8.57 -12.87 -9.44
N PHE A 203 -9.43 -12.56 -8.46
CA PHE A 203 -9.25 -12.95 -7.07
C PHE A 203 -9.06 -14.47 -6.89
N LEU A 204 -9.84 -15.28 -7.61
CA LEU A 204 -9.73 -16.75 -7.55
C LEU A 204 -8.63 -17.26 -8.49
N VAL A 205 -8.50 -16.66 -9.65
CA VAL A 205 -7.61 -17.16 -10.73
C VAL A 205 -6.15 -16.99 -10.35
N ASN A 206 -5.76 -15.82 -9.85
CA ASN A 206 -4.40 -15.55 -9.40
C ASN A 206 -4.21 -15.77 -7.89
N GLY A 207 -5.31 -15.92 -7.15
CA GLY A 207 -5.25 -16.01 -5.70
C GLY A 207 -4.80 -14.70 -5.06
N ALA A 208 -4.63 -14.74 -3.76
CA ALA A 208 -4.11 -13.59 -3.00
C ALA A 208 -3.49 -14.02 -1.68
N VAL A 209 -2.34 -13.47 -1.38
CA VAL A 209 -1.68 -13.61 -0.07
C VAL A 209 -1.46 -12.23 0.51
N GLY A 210 -1.87 -12.03 1.76
CA GLY A 210 -1.69 -10.76 2.45
C GLY A 210 -1.56 -10.95 3.95
N ILE A 211 -0.62 -10.23 4.55
CA ILE A 211 -0.40 -10.21 6.00
C ILE A 211 -0.74 -8.81 6.49
N ALA A 212 -1.71 -8.72 7.38
CA ALA A 212 -2.13 -7.49 8.02
C ALA A 212 -1.89 -7.56 9.53
N VAL A 213 -2.32 -6.54 10.26
CA VAL A 213 -2.27 -6.55 11.72
C VAL A 213 -3.46 -7.34 12.26
N GLY A 214 -3.18 -8.42 12.96
CA GLY A 214 -4.21 -9.28 13.59
C GLY A 214 -4.92 -10.24 12.62
N MET A 215 -4.66 -10.20 11.32
CA MET A 215 -5.23 -11.13 10.33
C MET A 215 -4.32 -11.34 9.14
N ALA A 216 -4.55 -12.46 8.42
CA ALA A 216 -3.90 -12.76 7.17
C ALA A 216 -4.92 -13.36 6.19
N THR A 217 -4.67 -13.19 4.90
CA THR A 217 -5.43 -13.85 3.84
C THR A 217 -4.50 -14.73 3.02
N ASN A 218 -5.01 -15.90 2.63
CA ASN A 218 -4.30 -16.81 1.74
C ASN A 218 -5.32 -17.55 0.86
N VAL A 219 -5.44 -17.12 -0.37
CA VAL A 219 -6.31 -17.72 -1.39
C VAL A 219 -5.41 -18.34 -2.45
N PRO A 220 -5.48 -19.67 -2.66
CA PRO A 220 -4.69 -20.32 -3.69
C PRO A 220 -5.16 -19.93 -5.09
N PRO A 221 -4.28 -19.95 -6.11
CA PRO A 221 -4.67 -19.71 -7.49
C PRO A 221 -5.43 -20.90 -8.08
N HIS A 222 -6.43 -20.62 -8.93
CA HIS A 222 -7.29 -21.61 -9.60
C HIS A 222 -7.15 -21.55 -11.11
N ASN A 223 -7.58 -22.61 -11.79
CA ASN A 223 -7.67 -22.64 -13.24
C ASN A 223 -8.85 -21.79 -13.72
N LEU A 224 -8.63 -20.89 -14.68
CA LEU A 224 -9.67 -20.01 -15.19
C LEU A 224 -10.87 -20.80 -15.77
N GLY A 225 -10.60 -21.87 -16.53
CA GLY A 225 -11.66 -22.69 -17.13
C GLY A 225 -12.46 -23.53 -16.11
N GLU A 226 -11.94 -23.71 -14.88
CA GLU A 226 -12.67 -24.41 -13.80
C GLU A 226 -13.47 -23.44 -12.92
N VAL A 227 -13.14 -22.16 -12.96
CA VAL A 227 -13.81 -21.12 -12.17
C VAL A 227 -14.98 -20.51 -12.91
N VAL A 228 -14.94 -20.51 -14.26
CA VAL A 228 -15.97 -19.97 -15.16
C VAL A 228 -16.89 -21.09 -15.62
#